data_4ccce493317faf347be78a3c56b0e052
#
_entry.id   4ccce493317faf347be78a3c56b0e052
#
_cell.length_a   1.000
_cell.length_b   1.000
_cell.length_c   1.000
_cell.angle_alpha   90.00
_cell.angle_beta   90.00
_cell.angle_gamma   90.00
#
_symmetry.space_group_name_H-M   'P 1'
#
loop_
_entity.id
_entity.type
_entity.pdbx_description
1 polymer ?
#
loop_
_entity_poly.entity_id
_entity_poly.type
_entity_poly.pdbx_seq_one_letter_code
_entity_poly.pdbx_strand_id
1 'polypeptide(L)'
;MGEVVKLSNNLEKIRDVNPRLVSYNVEMTEVTGGTFWKAYTDAQIDGTEQVPPPDFSKGGNPLAAMHQWYDPIDTTNPRLRKLAKELGSCWVRVSGTWATRTYYDFADEYPAGSAPEGYQNVLKKEQWINLLDFVKAVDGKLKISVANCDGLHTHDEPWNPSQAKLIFDLSREYGVPVEAVEFVNEPNMLANTGFPKDYTAADFRRDQDIFHKWVRDNYPECAIVGPSDTDPMAMQVDPDGKPYNENADAGASAGIAEALPYCTTADLLDGCTEKLDVFSYHYYNGVSERMAAMMPSAFTPAEGAMSEEYLGMAGHCARCFSLYRDKYCPGGEMWVTESGDAGAGGHTWASTYLEVPRTLNEIGDFATVTNGVIFHNTLASSDYGWLKHGTFVPRPSYFAVLLWKKLMGDTVLASGEAIRPGAHVYAHSRKDGKEGVAYLVINTSWTEATTVELPKAAEVYALTGNGKMRSRTMLLNGKELVLGENDEIPALEGVTMEGTVEVAPGGCTFFVL
;
A
#
# COMPACT_ATOMS: atom_id res chain seq x y z
N MET A 1 -18.41 -17.53 24.32
CA MET A 1 -18.80 -16.22 24.92
C MET A 1 -17.91 -15.22 24.25
N GLY A 2 -18.46 -14.23 23.54
CA GLY A 2 -17.67 -13.23 22.82
C GLY A 2 -16.75 -12.43 23.74
N GLU A 3 -15.78 -11.74 23.16
CA GLU A 3 -14.84 -10.88 23.89
C GLU A 3 -15.55 -9.66 24.51
N VAL A 4 -14.98 -9.13 25.59
CA VAL A 4 -15.44 -7.88 26.22
C VAL A 4 -14.30 -6.87 26.20
N VAL A 5 -14.57 -5.70 25.62
CA VAL A 5 -13.66 -4.55 25.51
C VAL A 5 -14.19 -3.41 26.37
N LYS A 6 -13.31 -2.76 27.15
CA LYS A 6 -13.69 -1.61 28.00
C LYS A 6 -12.99 -0.36 27.52
N LEU A 7 -13.73 0.57 26.92
CA LEU A 7 -13.15 1.83 26.48
C LEU A 7 -12.93 2.81 27.65
N SER A 8 -11.96 3.70 27.50
CA SER A 8 -11.59 4.71 28.50
C SER A 8 -11.49 6.10 27.86
N ASN A 9 -11.70 7.13 28.65
CA ASN A 9 -11.48 8.52 28.23
C ASN A 9 -10.08 9.04 28.57
N ASN A 10 -9.33 8.30 29.38
CA ASN A 10 -8.05 8.74 29.91
C ASN A 10 -6.95 7.78 29.46
N LEU A 11 -6.31 8.12 28.35
CA LEU A 11 -5.30 7.30 27.70
C LEU A 11 -3.97 8.04 27.61
N GLU A 12 -2.89 7.28 27.74
CA GLU A 12 -1.53 7.79 27.55
C GLU A 12 -1.21 7.94 26.07
N LYS A 13 -0.51 9.01 25.72
CA LYS A 13 0.02 9.22 24.35
C LYS A 13 1.17 8.25 24.09
N ILE A 14 1.10 7.57 22.94
CA ILE A 14 2.21 6.76 22.40
C ILE A 14 3.10 7.64 21.55
N ARG A 15 2.54 8.29 20.51
CA ARG A 15 3.26 9.11 19.51
C ARG A 15 2.32 10.00 18.73
N ASP A 16 2.89 10.91 17.95
CA ASP A 16 2.20 11.53 16.82
C ASP A 16 2.58 10.77 15.55
N VAL A 17 1.68 10.73 14.58
CA VAL A 17 1.89 10.12 13.27
C VAL A 17 1.82 11.16 12.17
N ASN A 18 2.39 10.82 11.00
CA ASN A 18 2.34 11.65 9.82
C ASN A 18 0.87 11.95 9.44
N PRO A 19 0.47 13.21 9.21
CA PRO A 19 -0.89 13.55 8.81
C PRO A 19 -1.33 12.91 7.49
N ARG A 20 -0.36 12.44 6.69
CA ARG A 20 -0.56 11.70 5.43
C ARG A 20 -0.33 10.19 5.62
N LEU A 21 -0.47 9.66 6.85
CA LEU A 21 -0.26 8.26 7.22
C LEU A 21 -0.83 7.29 6.17
N VAL A 22 -2.06 7.54 5.72
CA VAL A 22 -2.71 6.72 4.70
C VAL A 22 -2.67 7.47 3.36
N SER A 23 -1.93 6.90 2.43
CA SER A 23 -1.66 7.40 1.09
C SER A 23 -1.84 6.29 0.06
N TYR A 24 -1.56 6.51 -1.21
CA TYR A 24 -1.82 5.52 -2.25
C TYR A 24 -0.85 5.61 -3.43
N ASN A 25 -0.80 4.50 -4.16
CA ASN A 25 -0.06 4.36 -5.41
C ASN A 25 -0.96 4.58 -6.63
N VAL A 26 -0.34 5.12 -7.67
CA VAL A 26 -0.77 5.03 -9.06
C VAL A 26 0.40 4.39 -9.79
N GLU A 27 0.23 3.19 -10.32
CA GLU A 27 1.30 2.50 -11.02
C GLU A 27 1.75 3.27 -12.27
N MET A 28 3.04 3.27 -12.59
CA MET A 28 3.52 3.91 -13.82
C MET A 28 2.82 3.33 -15.05
N THR A 29 2.55 2.01 -15.05
CA THR A 29 1.80 1.37 -16.13
C THR A 29 0.34 1.82 -16.23
N GLU A 30 -0.27 2.34 -15.15
CA GLU A 30 -1.57 2.99 -15.24
C GLU A 30 -1.47 4.33 -15.97
N VAL A 31 -0.40 5.09 -15.73
CA VAL A 31 -0.21 6.41 -16.36
C VAL A 31 0.13 6.27 -17.85
N THR A 32 1.00 5.35 -18.19
CA THR A 32 1.43 5.11 -19.59
C THR A 32 0.43 4.31 -20.41
N GLY A 33 -0.44 3.54 -19.75
CA GLY A 33 -1.07 2.36 -20.33
C GLY A 33 -0.08 1.21 -20.43
N GLY A 34 -0.58 -0.02 -20.45
CA GLY A 34 0.28 -1.20 -20.51
C GLY A 34 -0.37 -2.45 -19.92
N THR A 35 0.43 -3.49 -19.78
CA THR A 35 -0.01 -4.74 -19.17
C THR A 35 0.04 -4.64 -17.64
N PHE A 36 -1.04 -5.08 -17.00
CA PHE A 36 -1.14 -5.22 -15.55
C PHE A 36 -1.98 -6.43 -15.18
N TRP A 37 -2.17 -6.69 -13.90
CA TRP A 37 -2.89 -7.86 -13.43
C TRP A 37 -4.31 -7.91 -13.98
N LYS A 38 -4.67 -9.01 -14.62
CA LYS A 38 -6.01 -9.25 -15.16
C LYS A 38 -7.03 -9.30 -14.03
N ALA A 39 -8.11 -8.53 -14.15
CA ALA A 39 -9.19 -8.52 -13.18
C ALA A 39 -9.85 -9.91 -13.03
N TYR A 40 -10.25 -10.25 -11.80
CA TYR A 40 -11.04 -11.46 -11.55
C TYR A 40 -12.46 -11.34 -12.14
N THR A 41 -13.01 -12.49 -12.51
CA THR A 41 -14.43 -12.58 -12.87
C THR A 41 -15.32 -12.40 -11.64
N ASP A 42 -16.57 -12.06 -11.85
CA ASP A 42 -17.56 -11.97 -10.78
C ASP A 42 -17.70 -13.30 -10.01
N ALA A 43 -17.64 -14.42 -10.71
CA ALA A 43 -17.72 -15.75 -10.10
C ALA A 43 -16.49 -16.09 -9.22
N GLN A 44 -15.29 -15.64 -9.63
CA GLN A 44 -14.07 -15.74 -8.82
C GLN A 44 -14.14 -14.87 -7.57
N ILE A 45 -14.59 -13.61 -7.70
CA ILE A 45 -14.78 -12.71 -6.57
C ILE A 45 -15.82 -13.27 -5.58
N ASP A 46 -16.92 -13.85 -6.08
CA ASP A 46 -17.95 -14.46 -5.25
C ASP A 46 -17.53 -15.82 -4.65
N GLY A 47 -16.38 -16.37 -5.07
CA GLY A 47 -15.84 -17.67 -4.60
C GLY A 47 -16.56 -18.88 -5.18
N THR A 48 -17.33 -18.71 -6.27
CA THR A 48 -18.04 -19.80 -6.95
C THR A 48 -17.24 -20.42 -8.10
N GLU A 49 -16.14 -19.77 -8.52
CA GLU A 49 -15.19 -20.26 -9.51
C GLU A 49 -13.77 -20.11 -8.95
N GLN A 50 -12.92 -21.11 -9.18
CA GLN A 50 -11.51 -21.03 -8.79
C GLN A 50 -10.68 -20.33 -9.84
N VAL A 51 -9.60 -19.67 -9.43
CA VAL A 51 -8.60 -19.09 -10.33
C VAL A 51 -7.75 -20.26 -10.87
N PRO A 52 -7.66 -20.44 -12.19
CA PRO A 52 -6.85 -21.52 -12.75
C PRO A 52 -5.36 -21.26 -12.49
N PRO A 53 -4.58 -22.30 -12.15
CA PRO A 53 -3.14 -22.15 -12.02
C PRO A 53 -2.47 -21.80 -13.36
N PRO A 54 -1.26 -21.22 -13.32
CA PRO A 54 -0.47 -20.97 -14.53
C PRO A 54 -0.23 -22.26 -15.31
N ASP A 55 -0.34 -22.22 -16.63
CA ASP A 55 -0.11 -23.37 -17.49
C ASP A 55 1.33 -23.33 -18.06
N PHE A 56 2.24 -24.05 -17.42
CA PHE A 56 3.63 -24.17 -17.83
C PHE A 56 3.84 -25.09 -19.05
N SER A 57 2.82 -25.83 -19.49
CA SER A 57 2.94 -26.80 -20.58
C SER A 57 2.95 -26.17 -21.96
N LYS A 58 2.45 -24.94 -22.11
CA LYS A 58 2.27 -24.27 -23.41
C LYS A 58 3.51 -23.56 -23.92
N GLY A 59 4.59 -23.53 -23.16
CA GLY A 59 5.78 -22.72 -23.49
C GLY A 59 5.52 -21.21 -23.39
N GLY A 60 6.60 -20.42 -23.36
CA GLY A 60 6.48 -18.97 -23.15
C GLY A 60 6.42 -18.58 -21.68
N ASN A 61 6.04 -17.32 -21.39
CA ASN A 61 5.89 -16.82 -20.04
C ASN A 61 4.50 -17.21 -19.47
N PRO A 62 4.41 -18.14 -18.51
CA PRO A 62 3.13 -18.57 -17.95
C PRO A 62 2.40 -17.46 -17.20
N LEU A 63 3.13 -16.43 -16.73
CA LEU A 63 2.56 -15.26 -16.06
C LEU A 63 1.84 -14.33 -17.04
N ALA A 64 2.13 -14.42 -18.35
CA ALA A 64 1.47 -13.57 -19.35
C ALA A 64 -0.05 -13.74 -19.37
N ALA A 65 -0.55 -14.95 -19.07
CA ALA A 65 -1.99 -15.22 -18.98
C ALA A 65 -2.67 -14.54 -17.77
N MET A 66 -1.89 -14.10 -16.77
CA MET A 66 -2.37 -13.40 -15.58
C MET A 66 -2.45 -11.89 -15.78
N HIS A 67 -1.95 -11.37 -16.91
CA HIS A 67 -1.96 -9.95 -17.26
C HIS A 67 -2.94 -9.69 -18.40
N GLN A 68 -3.39 -8.44 -18.46
CA GLN A 68 -4.11 -7.89 -19.61
C GLN A 68 -3.62 -6.47 -19.89
N TRP A 69 -3.88 -5.98 -21.09
CA TRP A 69 -3.63 -4.58 -21.44
C TRP A 69 -4.71 -3.68 -20.82
N TYR A 70 -4.27 -2.55 -20.30
CA TYR A 70 -5.13 -1.45 -19.85
C TYR A 70 -4.74 -0.17 -20.59
N ASP A 71 -5.74 0.60 -20.98
CA ASP A 71 -5.53 1.95 -21.50
C ASP A 71 -5.03 2.87 -20.35
N PRO A 72 -4.34 3.99 -20.68
CA PRO A 72 -3.93 4.97 -19.68
C PRO A 72 -5.09 5.40 -18.79
N ILE A 73 -4.84 5.51 -17.50
CA ILE A 73 -5.84 5.99 -16.55
C ILE A 73 -6.25 7.43 -16.86
N ASP A 74 -7.54 7.70 -16.92
CA ASP A 74 -8.04 9.07 -17.09
C ASP A 74 -7.98 9.85 -15.78
N THR A 75 -6.84 10.46 -15.50
CA THR A 75 -6.62 11.31 -14.32
C THR A 75 -7.37 12.64 -14.38
N THR A 76 -8.04 12.95 -15.51
CA THR A 76 -8.92 14.11 -15.63
C THR A 76 -10.36 13.80 -15.24
N ASN A 77 -10.69 12.52 -15.04
CA ASN A 77 -12.03 12.06 -14.72
C ASN A 77 -12.56 12.72 -13.42
N PRO A 78 -13.72 13.38 -13.46
CA PRO A 78 -14.24 14.12 -12.30
C PRO A 78 -14.60 13.22 -11.11
N ARG A 79 -15.06 11.98 -11.33
CA ARG A 79 -15.34 11.02 -10.26
C ARG A 79 -14.07 10.62 -9.55
N LEU A 80 -13.02 10.24 -10.31
CA LEU A 80 -11.71 9.89 -9.75
C LEU A 80 -11.16 11.03 -8.88
N ARG A 81 -11.14 12.24 -9.42
CA ARG A 81 -10.65 13.44 -8.71
C ARG A 81 -11.46 13.74 -7.45
N LYS A 82 -12.79 13.65 -7.54
CA LYS A 82 -13.67 13.86 -6.38
C LYS A 82 -13.39 12.85 -5.28
N LEU A 83 -13.35 11.56 -5.61
CA LEU A 83 -13.13 10.50 -4.62
C LEU A 83 -11.73 10.56 -4.01
N ALA A 84 -10.70 10.82 -4.82
CA ALA A 84 -9.34 10.99 -4.31
C ALA A 84 -9.21 12.23 -3.41
N LYS A 85 -9.90 13.33 -3.74
CA LYS A 85 -9.92 14.55 -2.92
C LYS A 85 -10.62 14.35 -1.57
N GLU A 86 -11.69 13.53 -1.53
CA GLU A 86 -12.41 13.20 -0.28
C GLU A 86 -11.52 12.43 0.73
N LEU A 87 -10.53 11.69 0.24
CA LEU A 87 -9.52 11.06 1.12
C LEU A 87 -8.63 12.10 1.82
N GLY A 88 -8.72 13.38 1.47
CA GLY A 88 -7.90 14.45 2.02
C GLY A 88 -6.45 14.36 1.59
N SER A 89 -5.58 15.06 2.32
CA SER A 89 -4.14 15.13 2.01
C SER A 89 -3.49 13.76 2.00
N CYS A 90 -2.88 13.40 0.87
CA CYS A 90 -2.18 12.12 0.64
C CYS A 90 -0.85 12.35 -0.08
N TRP A 91 0.06 11.39 0.02
CA TRP A 91 1.09 11.18 -0.97
C TRP A 91 0.51 10.40 -2.15
N VAL A 92 0.93 10.76 -3.35
CA VAL A 92 0.66 10.01 -4.58
C VAL A 92 1.99 9.46 -5.06
N ARG A 93 2.19 8.16 -4.92
CA ARG A 93 3.39 7.48 -5.41
C ARG A 93 3.14 6.98 -6.82
N VAL A 94 4.00 7.39 -7.76
CA VAL A 94 4.00 6.92 -9.14
C VAL A 94 5.26 6.12 -9.37
N SER A 95 5.15 4.80 -9.37
CA SER A 95 6.26 3.87 -9.38
C SER A 95 5.80 2.49 -9.88
N GLY A 96 6.29 1.42 -9.28
CA GLY A 96 6.06 0.02 -9.66
C GLY A 96 7.14 -0.51 -10.59
N THR A 97 7.14 -1.82 -10.81
CA THR A 97 8.15 -2.52 -11.62
C THR A 97 8.31 -1.93 -13.04
N TRP A 98 7.21 -1.42 -13.61
CA TRP A 98 7.22 -0.82 -14.96
C TRP A 98 7.93 0.53 -15.01
N ALA A 99 8.00 1.28 -13.92
CA ALA A 99 8.72 2.56 -13.86
C ALA A 99 10.20 2.40 -14.18
N THR A 100 10.81 1.30 -13.73
CA THR A 100 12.23 0.98 -13.99
C THR A 100 12.57 0.93 -15.48
N ARG A 101 11.60 0.60 -16.36
CA ARG A 101 11.77 0.45 -17.82
C ARG A 101 10.93 1.44 -18.62
N THR A 102 10.61 2.59 -18.05
CA THR A 102 9.81 3.62 -18.73
C THR A 102 10.70 4.71 -19.32
N TYR A 103 10.58 4.94 -20.62
CA TYR A 103 11.19 6.05 -21.34
C TYR A 103 10.31 7.30 -21.25
N TYR A 104 10.88 8.44 -20.88
CA TYR A 104 10.15 9.71 -20.79
C TYR A 104 10.27 10.47 -22.11
N ASP A 105 9.30 10.28 -23.01
CA ASP A 105 9.24 10.87 -24.34
C ASP A 105 8.54 12.23 -24.32
N PHE A 106 9.21 13.21 -23.76
CA PHE A 106 8.66 14.58 -23.69
C PHE A 106 8.92 15.41 -24.94
N ALA A 107 9.67 14.88 -25.90
CA ALA A 107 9.90 15.46 -27.22
C ALA A 107 8.99 14.87 -28.32
N ASP A 108 8.17 13.87 -27.98
CA ASP A 108 7.23 13.17 -28.88
C ASP A 108 7.93 12.49 -30.06
N GLU A 109 9.03 11.78 -29.78
CA GLU A 109 9.87 11.12 -30.79
C GLU A 109 9.34 9.72 -31.15
N TYR A 110 8.58 9.07 -30.27
CA TYR A 110 8.11 7.70 -30.42
C TYR A 110 6.57 7.63 -30.48
N PRO A 111 5.98 6.77 -31.32
CA PRO A 111 4.54 6.49 -31.26
C PRO A 111 4.11 5.96 -29.90
N ALA A 112 2.89 6.23 -29.49
CA ALA A 112 2.33 5.68 -28.28
C ALA A 112 2.43 4.14 -28.28
N GLY A 113 2.91 3.57 -27.18
CA GLY A 113 3.10 2.12 -27.02
C GLY A 113 4.35 1.55 -27.74
N SER A 114 5.21 2.40 -28.33
CA SER A 114 6.46 1.99 -28.98
C SER A 114 7.65 2.56 -28.20
N ALA A 115 8.26 1.73 -27.35
CA ALA A 115 9.43 2.14 -26.57
C ALA A 115 10.73 1.98 -27.40
N PRO A 116 11.75 2.83 -27.17
CA PRO A 116 13.08 2.60 -27.71
C PRO A 116 13.70 1.32 -27.13
N GLU A 117 14.74 0.83 -27.82
CA GLU A 117 15.44 -0.39 -27.40
C GLU A 117 15.91 -0.31 -25.94
N GLY A 118 15.72 -1.39 -25.19
CA GLY A 118 16.07 -1.48 -23.77
C GLY A 118 15.03 -0.88 -22.80
N TYR A 119 14.01 -0.19 -23.31
CA TYR A 119 12.83 0.24 -22.54
C TYR A 119 11.60 -0.59 -22.89
N GLN A 120 10.60 -0.56 -22.03
CA GLN A 120 9.35 -1.31 -22.22
C GLN A 120 8.14 -0.40 -22.38
N ASN A 121 8.09 0.71 -21.68
CA ASN A 121 6.99 1.67 -21.70
C ASN A 121 7.46 3.06 -22.14
N VAL A 122 6.49 3.87 -22.59
CA VAL A 122 6.72 5.28 -22.96
C VAL A 122 5.75 6.15 -22.16
N LEU A 123 6.30 7.10 -21.42
CA LEU A 123 5.55 8.15 -20.76
C LEU A 123 5.56 9.40 -21.64
N LYS A 124 4.38 9.82 -22.11
CA LYS A 124 4.23 11.05 -22.86
C LYS A 124 4.11 12.27 -21.96
N LYS A 125 4.58 13.41 -22.44
CA LYS A 125 4.52 14.69 -21.70
C LYS A 125 3.11 15.04 -21.24
N GLU A 126 2.11 14.84 -22.10
CA GLU A 126 0.70 15.12 -21.78
C GLU A 126 0.17 14.20 -20.66
N GLN A 127 0.51 12.91 -20.68
CA GLN A 127 0.14 11.96 -19.62
C GLN A 127 0.70 12.42 -18.28
N TRP A 128 1.96 12.87 -18.25
CA TRP A 128 2.58 13.37 -17.03
C TRP A 128 1.93 14.67 -16.54
N ILE A 129 1.66 15.63 -17.43
CA ILE A 129 0.95 16.88 -17.08
C ILE A 129 -0.44 16.57 -16.49
N ASN A 130 -1.20 15.66 -17.09
CA ASN A 130 -2.51 15.26 -16.58
C ASN A 130 -2.42 14.64 -15.17
N LEU A 131 -1.36 13.86 -14.91
CA LEU A 131 -1.07 13.33 -13.58
C LEU A 131 -0.70 14.44 -12.59
N LEU A 132 0.16 15.39 -12.97
CA LEU A 132 0.51 16.53 -12.11
C LEU A 132 -0.73 17.37 -11.76
N ASP A 133 -1.63 17.60 -12.73
CA ASP A 133 -2.93 18.24 -12.50
C ASP A 133 -3.79 17.46 -11.50
N PHE A 134 -3.79 16.14 -11.60
CA PHE A 134 -4.49 15.28 -10.64
C PHE A 134 -3.89 15.44 -9.25
N VAL A 135 -2.57 15.34 -9.10
CA VAL A 135 -1.88 15.50 -7.81
C VAL A 135 -2.25 16.84 -7.16
N LYS A 136 -2.23 17.92 -7.95
CA LYS A 136 -2.61 19.26 -7.48
C LYS A 136 -4.09 19.35 -7.07
N ALA A 137 -4.99 18.75 -7.85
CA ALA A 137 -6.43 18.77 -7.61
C ALA A 137 -6.83 18.06 -6.31
N VAL A 138 -6.05 17.07 -5.87
CA VAL A 138 -6.33 16.25 -4.68
C VAL A 138 -5.51 16.64 -3.43
N ASP A 139 -4.82 17.78 -3.45
CA ASP A 139 -3.88 18.19 -2.39
C ASP A 139 -2.82 17.11 -2.12
N GLY A 140 -2.36 16.47 -3.20
CA GLY A 140 -1.36 15.42 -3.16
C GLY A 140 0.07 15.95 -3.07
N LYS A 141 0.97 15.12 -2.53
CA LYS A 141 2.41 15.24 -2.63
C LYS A 141 2.95 14.17 -3.56
N LEU A 142 3.82 14.54 -4.49
CA LEU A 142 4.32 13.63 -5.50
C LEU A 142 5.55 12.86 -5.00
N LYS A 143 5.48 11.52 -5.06
CA LYS A 143 6.61 10.60 -4.89
C LYS A 143 6.77 9.74 -6.14
N ILE A 144 8.00 9.55 -6.61
CA ILE A 144 8.27 8.71 -7.81
C ILE A 144 9.44 7.75 -7.59
N SER A 145 9.63 6.81 -8.52
CA SER A 145 10.89 6.17 -8.82
C SER A 145 11.35 6.52 -10.24
N VAL A 146 12.58 6.17 -10.61
CA VAL A 146 13.15 6.54 -11.92
C VAL A 146 13.57 5.31 -12.73
N ALA A 147 13.84 5.52 -14.01
CA ALA A 147 14.30 4.47 -14.90
C ALA A 147 15.72 4.00 -14.55
N ASN A 148 15.94 2.68 -14.61
CA ASN A 148 17.22 2.01 -14.46
C ASN A 148 17.20 0.68 -15.24
N CYS A 149 17.47 0.70 -16.53
CA CYS A 149 17.35 -0.45 -17.43
C CYS A 149 18.38 -0.39 -18.56
N ASP A 150 18.46 -1.45 -19.35
CA ASP A 150 19.40 -1.56 -20.49
C ASP A 150 19.30 -0.39 -21.50
N GLY A 151 18.15 0.23 -21.63
CA GLY A 151 17.96 1.40 -22.48
C GLY A 151 18.61 2.68 -21.95
N LEU A 152 18.91 2.73 -20.65
CA LEU A 152 19.54 3.88 -20.01
C LEU A 152 21.07 3.71 -19.90
N HIS A 153 21.53 2.55 -19.47
CA HIS A 153 22.95 2.19 -19.33
C HIS A 153 23.12 0.67 -19.17
N THR A 154 24.33 0.18 -19.33
CA THR A 154 24.69 -1.21 -19.03
C THR A 154 25.16 -1.35 -17.57
N HIS A 155 25.23 -2.58 -17.05
CA HIS A 155 25.70 -2.79 -15.66
C HIS A 155 27.16 -2.33 -15.45
N ASP A 156 27.99 -2.32 -16.48
CA ASP A 156 29.39 -1.85 -16.41
C ASP A 156 29.52 -0.32 -16.39
N GLU A 157 28.45 0.40 -16.76
CA GLU A 157 28.39 1.86 -16.79
C GLU A 157 27.63 2.39 -15.57
N PRO A 158 28.02 3.55 -15.01
CA PRO A 158 27.26 4.15 -13.92
C PRO A 158 25.92 4.66 -14.44
N TRP A 159 24.90 4.63 -13.57
CA TRP A 159 23.63 5.31 -13.82
C TRP A 159 23.83 6.78 -14.22
N ASN A 160 22.99 7.29 -15.10
CA ASN A 160 23.04 8.68 -15.56
C ASN A 160 21.64 9.35 -15.44
N PRO A 161 21.59 10.68 -15.22
CA PRO A 161 20.36 11.40 -14.93
C PRO A 161 19.55 11.80 -16.18
N SER A 162 19.90 11.39 -17.38
CA SER A 162 19.31 11.93 -18.62
C SER A 162 17.78 11.83 -18.66
N GLN A 163 17.23 10.70 -18.23
CA GLN A 163 15.78 10.51 -18.15
C GLN A 163 15.19 11.15 -16.89
N ALA A 164 15.78 10.91 -15.73
CA ALA A 164 15.27 11.44 -14.46
C ALA A 164 15.17 12.97 -14.48
N LYS A 165 16.14 13.65 -15.08
CA LYS A 165 16.12 15.11 -15.21
C LYS A 165 14.86 15.64 -15.93
N LEU A 166 14.38 14.94 -16.95
CA LEU A 166 13.18 15.36 -17.70
C LEU A 166 11.94 15.39 -16.81
N ILE A 167 11.71 14.35 -16.04
CA ILE A 167 10.53 14.24 -15.19
C ILE A 167 10.60 15.19 -13.98
N PHE A 168 11.78 15.36 -13.38
CA PHE A 168 11.99 16.31 -12.26
C PHE A 168 11.82 17.76 -12.72
N ASP A 169 12.44 18.16 -13.83
CA ASP A 169 12.35 19.54 -14.33
C ASP A 169 10.92 19.87 -14.73
N LEU A 170 10.24 19.02 -15.51
CA LEU A 170 8.86 19.26 -15.91
C LEU A 170 7.93 19.37 -14.69
N SER A 171 8.09 18.51 -13.70
CA SER A 171 7.27 18.54 -12.47
C SER A 171 7.48 19.86 -11.70
N ARG A 172 8.73 20.32 -11.56
CA ARG A 172 9.08 21.60 -10.92
C ARG A 172 8.53 22.78 -11.70
N GLU A 173 8.72 22.81 -13.01
CA GLU A 173 8.22 23.88 -13.90
C GLU A 173 6.69 23.97 -13.88
N TYR A 174 6.00 22.83 -13.76
CA TYR A 174 4.54 22.76 -13.65
C TYR A 174 4.00 23.20 -12.29
N GLY A 175 4.87 23.36 -11.29
CA GLY A 175 4.51 23.74 -9.92
C GLY A 175 4.01 22.60 -9.04
N VAL A 176 4.35 21.35 -9.40
CA VAL A 176 4.16 20.12 -8.61
C VAL A 176 5.50 19.38 -8.57
N PRO A 177 6.47 19.86 -7.75
CA PRO A 177 7.78 19.24 -7.69
C PRO A 177 7.70 17.81 -7.19
N VAL A 178 8.69 16.99 -7.52
CA VAL A 178 8.90 15.70 -6.87
C VAL A 178 9.37 15.98 -5.45
N GLU A 179 8.53 15.70 -4.45
CA GLU A 179 8.80 15.98 -3.05
C GLU A 179 9.47 14.80 -2.33
N ALA A 180 9.34 13.60 -2.88
CA ALA A 180 10.06 12.41 -2.40
C ALA A 180 10.38 11.48 -3.58
N VAL A 181 11.52 10.81 -3.51
CA VAL A 181 11.95 9.88 -4.57
C VAL A 181 12.62 8.66 -3.98
N GLU A 182 12.30 7.49 -4.53
CA GLU A 182 13.09 6.27 -4.40
C GLU A 182 13.89 6.06 -5.69
N PHE A 183 15.05 5.40 -5.61
CA PHE A 183 15.83 5.16 -6.82
C PHE A 183 15.03 4.27 -7.78
N VAL A 184 14.67 3.08 -7.35
CA VAL A 184 13.91 2.11 -8.15
C VAL A 184 12.94 1.32 -7.27
N ASN A 185 11.98 0.66 -7.91
CA ASN A 185 11.02 -0.23 -7.26
C ASN A 185 11.62 -1.61 -7.01
N GLU A 186 11.46 -2.16 -5.79
CA GLU A 186 11.81 -3.54 -5.39
C GLU A 186 13.20 -3.99 -5.86
N PRO A 187 14.27 -3.26 -5.51
CA PRO A 187 15.62 -3.53 -6.00
C PRO A 187 16.17 -4.89 -5.55
N ASN A 188 15.59 -5.49 -4.54
CA ASN A 188 15.97 -6.81 -4.04
C ASN A 188 15.67 -7.95 -5.04
N MET A 189 14.72 -7.75 -5.97
CA MET A 189 14.35 -8.74 -6.99
C MET A 189 15.04 -8.48 -8.33
N LEU A 190 16.37 -8.45 -8.35
CA LEU A 190 17.21 -8.03 -9.49
C LEU A 190 16.80 -8.63 -10.84
N ALA A 191 16.43 -9.91 -10.87
CA ALA A 191 16.08 -10.60 -12.10
C ALA A 191 14.70 -10.21 -12.68
N ASN A 192 13.82 -9.62 -11.87
CA ASN A 192 12.41 -9.41 -12.23
C ASN A 192 12.01 -7.94 -12.40
N THR A 193 12.85 -7.01 -11.95
CA THR A 193 12.53 -5.58 -11.92
C THR A 193 12.90 -4.84 -13.20
N GLY A 194 13.61 -5.51 -14.13
CA GLY A 194 13.96 -4.94 -15.44
C GLY A 194 15.22 -4.11 -15.45
N PHE A 195 16.09 -4.32 -14.49
CA PHE A 195 17.43 -3.76 -14.43
C PHE A 195 18.28 -4.13 -15.64
N PRO A 196 19.41 -3.42 -15.87
CA PRO A 196 20.39 -3.82 -16.86
C PRO A 196 20.76 -5.30 -16.71
N LYS A 197 21.05 -5.94 -17.85
CA LYS A 197 21.46 -7.34 -17.84
C LYS A 197 22.68 -7.54 -16.93
N ASP A 198 22.70 -8.64 -16.17
CA ASP A 198 23.76 -9.03 -15.24
C ASP A 198 23.98 -8.03 -14.06
N TYR A 199 22.99 -7.18 -13.77
CA TYR A 199 23.01 -6.19 -12.69
C TYR A 199 23.08 -6.86 -11.32
N THR A 200 23.94 -6.36 -10.45
CA THR A 200 24.20 -6.91 -9.11
C THR A 200 23.84 -5.94 -7.99
N ALA A 201 23.81 -6.40 -6.75
CA ALA A 201 23.65 -5.52 -5.58
C ALA A 201 24.81 -4.49 -5.46
N ALA A 202 26.01 -4.81 -5.96
CA ALA A 202 27.13 -3.86 -5.97
C ALA A 202 26.89 -2.73 -6.99
N ASP A 203 26.33 -3.06 -8.17
CA ASP A 203 25.93 -2.07 -9.17
C ASP A 203 24.81 -1.18 -8.63
N PHE A 204 23.83 -1.80 -7.95
CA PHE A 204 22.74 -1.05 -7.30
C PHE A 204 23.31 -0.03 -6.29
N ARG A 205 24.19 -0.43 -5.39
CA ARG A 205 24.78 0.50 -4.39
C ARG A 205 25.54 1.64 -5.05
N ARG A 206 26.36 1.35 -6.07
CA ARG A 206 27.06 2.37 -6.86
C ARG A 206 26.09 3.38 -7.47
N ASP A 207 25.06 2.89 -8.12
CA ASP A 207 24.12 3.72 -8.90
C ASP A 207 23.16 4.47 -7.99
N GLN A 208 22.74 3.85 -6.87
CA GLN A 208 21.96 4.52 -5.84
C GLN A 208 22.71 5.70 -5.22
N ASP A 209 24.00 5.54 -4.88
CA ASP A 209 24.82 6.64 -4.35
C ASP A 209 24.96 7.78 -5.37
N ILE A 210 25.17 7.45 -6.66
CA ILE A 210 25.23 8.45 -7.74
C ILE A 210 23.89 9.19 -7.86
N PHE A 211 22.77 8.45 -7.85
CA PHE A 211 21.45 9.02 -7.94
C PHE A 211 21.12 9.90 -6.72
N HIS A 212 21.37 9.43 -5.50
CA HIS A 212 21.10 10.20 -4.29
C HIS A 212 21.92 11.49 -4.27
N LYS A 213 23.20 11.41 -4.62
CA LYS A 213 24.04 12.61 -4.74
C LYS A 213 23.51 13.58 -5.79
N TRP A 214 23.09 13.07 -6.96
CA TRP A 214 22.49 13.91 -8.00
C TRP A 214 21.21 14.61 -7.53
N VAL A 215 20.33 13.91 -6.81
CA VAL A 215 19.12 14.51 -6.21
C VAL A 215 19.50 15.60 -5.22
N ARG A 216 20.42 15.34 -4.29
CA ARG A 216 20.90 16.34 -3.31
C ARG A 216 21.45 17.59 -3.96
N ASP A 217 22.22 17.43 -5.03
CA ASP A 217 22.89 18.55 -5.71
C ASP A 217 21.91 19.40 -6.55
N ASN A 218 20.82 18.82 -7.09
CA ASN A 218 19.93 19.49 -8.06
C ASN A 218 18.52 19.76 -7.53
N TYR A 219 18.05 18.98 -6.55
CA TYR A 219 16.69 19.02 -5.99
C TYR A 219 16.73 18.82 -4.46
N PRO A 220 17.43 19.72 -3.72
CA PRO A 220 17.70 19.53 -2.29
C PRO A 220 16.44 19.50 -1.41
N GLU A 221 15.30 19.95 -1.93
CA GLU A 221 13.99 19.87 -1.27
C GLU A 221 13.33 18.49 -1.36
N CYS A 222 13.82 17.61 -2.25
CA CYS A 222 13.27 16.28 -2.46
C CYS A 222 13.83 15.29 -1.44
N ALA A 223 12.94 14.64 -0.67
CA ALA A 223 13.33 13.60 0.28
C ALA A 223 13.77 12.31 -0.44
N ILE A 224 14.89 11.75 -0.01
CA ILE A 224 15.40 10.47 -0.50
C ILE A 224 14.83 9.34 0.34
N VAL A 225 14.07 8.47 -0.32
CA VAL A 225 13.35 7.34 0.28
C VAL A 225 13.95 6.03 -0.25
N GLY A 226 14.17 5.07 0.61
CA GLY A 226 14.70 3.77 0.17
C GLY A 226 14.84 2.74 1.29
N PRO A 227 15.13 1.49 0.93
CA PRO A 227 15.32 0.99 -0.43
C PRO A 227 14.01 0.61 -1.17
N SER A 228 12.85 0.59 -0.52
CA SER A 228 11.56 0.16 -1.10
C SER A 228 11.60 -1.29 -1.59
N ASP A 229 12.13 -2.17 -0.78
CA ASP A 229 12.32 -3.58 -1.04
C ASP A 229 11.26 -4.46 -0.35
N THR A 230 11.20 -5.72 -0.77
CA THR A 230 10.33 -6.76 -0.20
C THR A 230 11.17 -7.83 0.49
N ASP A 231 12.23 -7.45 1.20
CA ASP A 231 13.20 -8.40 1.78
C ASP A 231 12.52 -9.43 2.71
N PRO A 232 12.40 -10.71 2.30
CA PRO A 232 11.79 -11.74 3.12
C PRO A 232 12.65 -12.10 4.34
N MET A 233 13.95 -11.84 4.30
CA MET A 233 14.84 -12.13 5.43
C MET A 233 14.70 -11.11 6.54
N ALA A 234 14.25 -9.90 6.26
CA ALA A 234 14.02 -8.87 7.28
C ALA A 234 12.99 -9.27 8.34
N MET A 235 12.11 -10.24 8.03
CA MET A 235 11.18 -10.83 9.00
C MET A 235 11.73 -12.05 9.75
N GLN A 236 12.91 -12.52 9.41
CA GLN A 236 13.54 -13.71 10.00
C GLN A 236 14.79 -13.38 10.83
N VAL A 237 15.54 -12.38 10.40
CA VAL A 237 16.78 -11.96 11.06
C VAL A 237 16.78 -10.45 11.27
N ASP A 238 17.49 -10.01 12.32
CA ASP A 238 17.75 -8.60 12.53
C ASP A 238 18.82 -8.05 11.56
N PRO A 239 19.07 -6.75 11.51
CA PRO A 239 20.05 -6.14 10.60
C PRO A 239 21.50 -6.61 10.78
N ASP A 240 21.82 -7.30 11.87
CA ASP A 240 23.13 -7.91 12.14
C ASP A 240 23.14 -9.41 11.80
N GLY A 241 22.06 -9.92 11.18
CA GLY A 241 21.90 -11.31 10.74
C GLY A 241 21.56 -12.28 11.87
N LYS A 242 21.17 -11.79 13.04
CA LYS A 242 20.76 -12.65 14.17
C LYS A 242 19.30 -13.04 14.03
N PRO A 243 18.98 -14.34 14.04
CA PRO A 243 17.59 -14.80 13.97
C PRO A 243 16.73 -14.20 15.10
N TYR A 244 15.51 -13.82 14.78
CA TYR A 244 14.48 -13.54 15.78
C TYR A 244 14.15 -14.82 16.56
N ASN A 245 13.46 -14.68 17.69
CA ASN A 245 13.06 -15.84 18.49
C ASN A 245 12.27 -16.86 17.65
N GLU A 246 12.45 -18.15 17.96
CA GLU A 246 12.03 -19.33 17.20
C GLU A 246 10.55 -19.41 16.77
N ASN A 247 9.69 -18.48 17.22
CA ASN A 247 8.27 -18.40 16.87
C ASN A 247 7.92 -17.23 15.94
N ALA A 248 8.92 -16.55 15.38
CA ALA A 248 8.64 -15.53 14.37
C ALA A 248 8.30 -16.23 13.06
N ASP A 249 7.02 -16.30 12.76
CA ASP A 249 6.56 -16.82 11.47
C ASP A 249 7.02 -15.83 10.38
N ALA A 250 7.88 -16.31 9.49
CA ALA A 250 8.36 -15.53 8.35
C ALA A 250 7.24 -15.25 7.32
N GLY A 251 6.06 -15.84 7.54
CA GLY A 251 4.88 -15.62 6.74
C GLY A 251 5.10 -15.86 5.25
N ALA A 252 4.37 -15.13 4.45
CA ALA A 252 4.44 -15.15 2.99
C ALA A 252 5.85 -14.86 2.44
N SER A 253 6.64 -14.05 3.16
CA SER A 253 7.99 -13.67 2.76
C SER A 253 8.93 -14.86 2.60
N ALA A 254 8.82 -15.90 3.44
CA ALA A 254 9.63 -17.12 3.31
C ALA A 254 9.36 -17.87 2.00
N GLY A 255 8.10 -17.97 1.58
CA GLY A 255 7.73 -18.61 0.33
C GLY A 255 8.25 -17.89 -0.92
N ILE A 256 8.35 -16.56 -0.84
CA ILE A 256 8.95 -15.75 -1.91
C ILE A 256 10.46 -15.99 -1.96
N ALA A 257 11.15 -16.02 -0.81
CA ALA A 257 12.57 -16.28 -0.71
C ALA A 257 12.99 -17.65 -1.29
N GLU A 258 12.16 -18.68 -1.10
CA GLU A 258 12.40 -20.01 -1.66
C GLU A 258 12.22 -20.06 -3.19
N ALA A 259 11.36 -19.20 -3.73
CA ALA A 259 10.93 -19.27 -5.14
C ALA A 259 11.78 -18.41 -6.09
N LEU A 260 12.38 -17.32 -5.62
CA LEU A 260 13.06 -16.33 -6.47
C LEU A 260 14.41 -15.91 -5.90
N PRO A 261 15.45 -15.71 -6.77
CA PRO A 261 16.70 -15.07 -6.36
C PRO A 261 16.41 -13.63 -5.89
N TYR A 262 16.93 -13.26 -4.73
CA TYR A 262 16.78 -11.91 -4.20
C TYR A 262 18.06 -11.46 -3.46
N CYS A 263 18.17 -10.14 -3.23
CA CYS A 263 19.13 -9.54 -2.34
C CYS A 263 18.44 -9.13 -1.03
N THR A 264 19.18 -9.16 0.07
CA THR A 264 18.67 -8.65 1.34
C THR A 264 18.75 -7.13 1.41
N THR A 265 18.00 -6.50 2.31
CA THR A 265 18.13 -5.06 2.62
C THR A 265 19.60 -4.70 2.93
N ALA A 266 20.32 -5.57 3.64
CA ALA A 266 21.74 -5.38 3.93
C ALA A 266 22.61 -5.42 2.66
N ASP A 267 22.35 -6.34 1.71
CA ASP A 267 23.06 -6.37 0.43
C ASP A 267 22.88 -5.08 -0.37
N LEU A 268 21.73 -4.43 -0.25
CA LEU A 268 21.41 -3.19 -0.95
C LEU A 268 21.97 -1.94 -0.28
N LEU A 269 22.14 -1.93 1.05
CA LEU A 269 22.47 -0.71 1.81
C LEU A 269 23.82 -0.72 2.48
N ASP A 270 24.42 -1.89 2.80
CA ASP A 270 25.73 -1.94 3.45
C ASP A 270 26.83 -1.42 2.50
N GLY A 271 27.50 -0.36 2.94
CA GLY A 271 28.56 0.29 2.17
C GLY A 271 28.10 1.46 1.30
N CYS A 272 26.81 1.80 1.27
CA CYS A 272 26.34 3.04 0.66
C CYS A 272 26.88 4.26 1.41
N THR A 273 27.24 5.30 0.68
CA THR A 273 27.83 6.54 1.23
C THR A 273 26.78 7.65 1.40
N GLU A 274 25.76 7.67 0.57
CA GLU A 274 24.65 8.61 0.66
C GLU A 274 23.57 8.11 1.61
N LYS A 275 23.04 9.03 2.42
CA LYS A 275 22.04 8.71 3.46
C LYS A 275 20.62 8.77 2.92
N LEU A 276 19.75 7.94 3.47
CA LEU A 276 18.31 8.05 3.31
C LEU A 276 17.76 9.14 4.25
N ASP A 277 16.72 9.85 3.81
CA ASP A 277 15.89 10.72 4.65
C ASP A 277 14.73 9.94 5.27
N VAL A 278 14.25 8.91 4.55
CA VAL A 278 13.17 8.02 4.95
C VAL A 278 13.55 6.58 4.59
N PHE A 279 13.44 5.70 5.56
CA PHE A 279 13.56 4.25 5.31
C PHE A 279 12.25 3.71 4.75
N SER A 280 12.28 2.85 3.74
CA SER A 280 11.07 2.29 3.14
C SER A 280 11.19 0.82 2.77
N TYR A 281 10.03 0.15 2.80
CA TYR A 281 9.88 -1.25 2.41
C TYR A 281 8.51 -1.46 1.78
N HIS A 282 8.29 -2.63 1.15
CA HIS A 282 6.99 -3.07 0.67
C HIS A 282 6.44 -4.18 1.55
N TYR A 283 5.13 -4.21 1.70
CA TYR A 283 4.46 -5.22 2.50
C TYR A 283 3.15 -5.70 1.86
N TYR A 284 3.04 -7.01 1.72
CA TYR A 284 1.81 -7.71 1.39
C TYR A 284 1.61 -8.87 2.37
N ASN A 285 0.36 -9.16 2.74
CA ASN A 285 0.06 -10.32 3.60
C ASN A 285 0.34 -11.67 2.94
N GLY A 286 0.68 -11.68 1.66
CA GLY A 286 1.00 -12.88 0.91
C GLY A 286 0.93 -12.69 -0.57
N VAL A 287 0.66 -13.78 -1.28
CA VAL A 287 0.45 -13.80 -2.73
C VAL A 287 -0.99 -14.16 -3.06
N SER A 288 -1.49 -13.64 -4.17
CA SER A 288 -2.86 -13.89 -4.61
C SER A 288 -3.05 -15.32 -5.14
N GLU A 289 -4.30 -15.69 -5.37
CA GLU A 289 -4.67 -16.99 -5.97
C GLU A 289 -3.97 -17.25 -7.31
N ARG A 290 -3.57 -16.18 -8.03
CA ARG A 290 -2.79 -16.29 -9.29
C ARG A 290 -1.47 -17.00 -9.07
N MET A 291 -0.85 -16.80 -7.91
CA MET A 291 0.48 -17.33 -7.57
C MET A 291 0.42 -18.53 -6.60
N ALA A 292 -0.75 -18.87 -6.06
CA ALA A 292 -0.92 -19.89 -5.03
C ALA A 292 -0.32 -21.27 -5.39
N ALA A 293 -0.38 -21.67 -6.66
CA ALA A 293 0.20 -22.94 -7.12
C ALA A 293 1.73 -22.93 -7.17
N MET A 294 2.35 -21.73 -7.29
CA MET A 294 3.80 -21.56 -7.34
C MET A 294 4.39 -21.28 -5.95
N MET A 295 3.62 -20.61 -5.09
CA MET A 295 4.04 -20.18 -3.76
C MET A 295 2.96 -20.54 -2.73
N PRO A 296 2.68 -21.84 -2.50
CA PRO A 296 1.57 -22.26 -1.64
C PRO A 296 1.74 -21.86 -0.18
N SER A 297 2.96 -21.76 0.32
CA SER A 297 3.27 -21.30 1.69
C SER A 297 3.03 -19.80 1.89
N ALA A 298 2.98 -19.02 0.81
CA ALA A 298 2.71 -17.58 0.85
C ALA A 298 1.23 -17.23 0.57
N PHE A 299 0.37 -18.22 0.36
CA PHE A 299 -1.04 -18.03 0.04
C PHE A 299 -1.93 -18.28 1.25
N THR A 300 -2.82 -17.32 1.53
CA THR A 300 -3.86 -17.45 2.57
C THR A 300 -5.24 -17.49 1.92
N PRO A 301 -6.04 -18.54 2.13
CA PRO A 301 -7.42 -18.60 1.63
C PRO A 301 -8.32 -17.63 2.42
N ALA A 302 -9.49 -17.31 1.85
CA ALA A 302 -10.44 -16.35 2.45
C ALA A 302 -10.87 -16.70 3.89
N GLU A 303 -10.92 -17.98 4.23
CA GLU A 303 -11.24 -18.46 5.59
C GLU A 303 -10.16 -18.06 6.62
N GLY A 304 -8.92 -17.85 6.16
CA GLY A 304 -7.80 -17.39 6.98
C GLY A 304 -7.69 -15.86 7.11
N ALA A 305 -8.47 -15.09 6.35
CA ALA A 305 -8.33 -13.63 6.26
C ALA A 305 -8.55 -12.86 7.58
N MET A 306 -9.18 -13.47 8.57
CA MET A 306 -9.36 -12.89 9.91
C MET A 306 -8.61 -13.66 11.00
N SER A 307 -7.67 -14.55 10.65
CA SER A 307 -6.83 -15.20 11.65
C SER A 307 -5.84 -14.22 12.26
N GLU A 308 -5.49 -14.46 13.53
CA GLU A 308 -4.47 -13.65 14.23
C GLU A 308 -3.12 -13.68 13.54
N GLU A 309 -2.76 -14.83 12.97
CA GLU A 309 -1.55 -15.03 12.18
C GLU A 309 -1.53 -14.09 10.96
N TYR A 310 -2.62 -14.08 10.18
CA TYR A 310 -2.73 -13.24 8.99
C TYR A 310 -2.77 -11.74 9.34
N LEU A 311 -3.61 -11.33 10.29
CA LEU A 311 -3.77 -9.93 10.67
C LEU A 311 -2.56 -9.38 11.43
N GLY A 312 -1.95 -10.18 12.31
CA GLY A 312 -0.79 -9.76 13.11
C GLY A 312 0.51 -9.59 12.31
N MET A 313 0.55 -10.10 11.07
CA MET A 313 1.73 -10.08 10.22
C MET A 313 2.18 -8.65 9.86
N ALA A 314 1.25 -7.72 9.61
CA ALA A 314 1.58 -6.32 9.30
C ALA A 314 2.34 -5.64 10.44
N GLY A 315 1.86 -5.79 11.68
CA GLY A 315 2.53 -5.25 12.85
C GLY A 315 3.87 -5.93 13.15
N HIS A 316 3.97 -7.25 12.92
CA HIS A 316 5.24 -7.97 13.02
C HIS A 316 6.26 -7.44 12.00
N CYS A 317 5.87 -7.32 10.74
CA CYS A 317 6.70 -6.77 9.68
C CYS A 317 7.19 -5.36 10.01
N ALA A 318 6.29 -4.48 10.47
CA ALA A 318 6.67 -3.12 10.87
C ALA A 318 7.70 -3.11 12.02
N ARG A 319 7.56 -3.99 13.02
CA ARG A 319 8.54 -4.13 14.10
C ARG A 319 9.90 -4.59 13.59
N CYS A 320 9.92 -5.58 12.70
CA CYS A 320 11.17 -6.07 12.10
C CYS A 320 11.88 -4.97 11.30
N PHE A 321 11.18 -4.33 10.37
CA PHE A 321 11.77 -3.26 9.56
C PHE A 321 12.12 -2.00 10.36
N SER A 322 11.53 -1.78 11.54
CA SER A 322 11.95 -0.67 12.40
C SER A 322 13.41 -0.81 12.87
N LEU A 323 13.91 -2.02 13.03
CA LEU A 323 15.33 -2.27 13.37
C LEU A 323 16.25 -1.93 12.18
N TYR A 324 15.82 -2.23 10.96
CA TYR A 324 16.54 -1.83 9.73
C TYR A 324 16.53 -0.32 9.55
N ARG A 325 15.37 0.34 9.80
CA ARG A 325 15.30 1.79 9.82
C ARG A 325 16.29 2.38 10.82
N ASP A 326 16.37 1.84 12.02
CA ASP A 326 17.27 2.35 13.06
C ASP A 326 18.75 2.21 12.68
N LYS A 327 19.11 1.18 11.89
CA LYS A 327 20.47 1.00 11.34
C LYS A 327 20.76 1.96 10.17
N TYR A 328 19.89 2.02 9.16
CA TYR A 328 20.17 2.68 7.88
C TYR A 328 19.64 4.10 7.77
N CYS A 329 18.65 4.47 8.59
CA CYS A 329 18.04 5.81 8.62
C CYS A 329 17.69 6.21 10.07
N PRO A 330 18.69 6.31 10.98
CA PRO A 330 18.43 6.53 12.40
C PRO A 330 17.69 7.86 12.63
N GLY A 331 16.54 7.78 13.30
CA GLY A 331 15.69 8.93 13.60
C GLY A 331 14.77 9.36 12.44
N GLY A 332 14.87 8.73 11.26
CA GLY A 332 13.97 8.97 10.13
C GLY A 332 12.60 8.31 10.28
N GLU A 333 11.66 8.73 9.46
CA GLU A 333 10.39 8.02 9.30
C GLU A 333 10.60 6.66 8.61
N MET A 334 9.60 5.78 8.76
CA MET A 334 9.55 4.51 8.06
C MET A 334 8.29 4.45 7.20
N TRP A 335 8.45 4.28 5.89
CA TRP A 335 7.33 4.25 4.96
C TRP A 335 7.13 2.85 4.37
N VAL A 336 5.86 2.40 4.33
CA VAL A 336 5.46 1.23 3.55
C VAL A 336 5.06 1.74 2.17
N THR A 337 5.99 1.70 1.22
CA THR A 337 5.81 2.35 -0.09
C THR A 337 4.96 1.56 -1.08
N GLU A 338 4.71 0.30 -0.79
CA GLU A 338 3.62 -0.50 -1.35
C GLU A 338 3.00 -1.37 -0.27
N SER A 339 1.67 -1.43 -0.22
CA SER A 339 0.93 -2.31 0.68
C SER A 339 -0.39 -2.77 0.08
N GLY A 340 -0.76 -4.00 0.39
CA GLY A 340 -2.04 -4.61 0.02
C GLY A 340 -2.26 -5.95 0.69
N ASP A 341 -3.41 -6.55 0.40
CA ASP A 341 -3.77 -7.87 0.91
C ASP A 341 -2.90 -8.99 0.34
N ALA A 342 -2.52 -8.89 -0.94
CA ALA A 342 -1.66 -9.87 -1.59
C ALA A 342 -0.94 -9.28 -2.78
N GLY A 343 0.34 -9.60 -2.93
CA GLY A 343 1.09 -9.37 -4.15
C GLY A 343 0.45 -10.09 -5.35
N ALA A 344 0.82 -9.69 -6.57
CA ALA A 344 0.23 -10.18 -7.81
C ALA A 344 -1.27 -9.82 -7.97
N GLY A 345 -1.64 -8.56 -7.65
CA GLY A 345 -2.93 -7.98 -8.01
C GLY A 345 -4.06 -8.21 -7.03
N GLY A 346 -3.76 -8.68 -5.82
CA GLY A 346 -4.72 -8.91 -4.75
C GLY A 346 -5.45 -10.25 -4.82
N HIS A 347 -6.01 -10.66 -3.70
CA HIS A 347 -6.87 -11.84 -3.59
C HIS A 347 -8.20 -11.67 -4.33
N THR A 348 -8.89 -12.78 -4.60
CA THR A 348 -10.25 -12.75 -5.17
C THR A 348 -11.25 -11.99 -4.28
N TRP A 349 -10.96 -11.83 -3.01
CA TRP A 349 -11.78 -11.10 -2.05
C TRP A 349 -11.29 -9.67 -1.72
N ALA A 350 -10.17 -9.23 -2.31
CA ALA A 350 -9.59 -7.89 -2.09
C ALA A 350 -10.57 -6.74 -2.38
N SER A 351 -11.47 -6.92 -3.36
CA SER A 351 -12.48 -5.91 -3.72
C SER A 351 -13.77 -5.99 -2.90
N THR A 352 -13.79 -6.78 -1.82
CA THR A 352 -14.98 -7.04 -0.99
C THR A 352 -14.81 -6.52 0.44
N TYR A 353 -15.88 -6.61 1.24
CA TYR A 353 -15.82 -6.22 2.65
C TYR A 353 -14.80 -7.05 3.46
N LEU A 354 -14.48 -8.27 3.05
CA LEU A 354 -13.51 -9.12 3.76
C LEU A 354 -12.12 -8.48 3.85
N GLU A 355 -11.78 -7.56 2.94
CA GLU A 355 -10.53 -6.79 2.98
C GLU A 355 -10.54 -5.67 4.05
N VAL A 356 -11.71 -5.21 4.49
CA VAL A 356 -11.83 -4.06 5.40
C VAL A 356 -11.14 -4.29 6.76
N PRO A 357 -11.34 -5.42 7.45
CA PRO A 357 -10.64 -5.71 8.70
C PRO A 357 -9.11 -5.67 8.54
N ARG A 358 -8.55 -6.27 7.48
CA ARG A 358 -7.10 -6.26 7.22
C ARG A 358 -6.57 -4.85 6.99
N THR A 359 -7.21 -4.09 6.11
CA THR A 359 -6.78 -2.70 5.80
C THR A 359 -6.76 -1.83 7.06
N LEU A 360 -7.81 -1.86 7.86
CA LEU A 360 -7.89 -1.05 9.08
C LEU A 360 -6.92 -1.53 10.16
N ASN A 361 -6.71 -2.85 10.27
CA ASN A 361 -5.77 -3.45 11.20
C ASN A 361 -4.33 -3.05 10.88
N GLU A 362 -3.93 -3.11 9.61
CA GLU A 362 -2.60 -2.69 9.17
C GLU A 362 -2.31 -1.24 9.54
N ILE A 363 -3.27 -0.32 9.28
CA ILE A 363 -3.10 1.10 9.62
C ILE A 363 -2.93 1.27 11.14
N GLY A 364 -3.75 0.58 11.94
CA GLY A 364 -3.69 0.64 13.40
C GLY A 364 -2.39 0.09 13.97
N ASP A 365 -1.97 -1.09 13.51
CA ASP A 365 -0.71 -1.72 13.92
C ASP A 365 0.50 -0.85 13.55
N PHE A 366 0.59 -0.40 12.30
CA PHE A 366 1.69 0.43 11.83
C PHE A 366 1.79 1.73 12.65
N ALA A 367 0.68 2.45 12.84
CA ALA A 367 0.63 3.68 13.62
C ALA A 367 1.07 3.46 15.09
N THR A 368 0.77 2.30 15.65
CA THR A 368 1.19 1.92 17.01
C THR A 368 2.70 1.62 17.07
N VAL A 369 3.26 0.99 16.05
CA VAL A 369 4.68 0.59 16.00
C VAL A 369 5.59 1.76 15.67
N THR A 370 5.24 2.60 14.67
CA THR A 370 6.13 3.61 14.12
C THR A 370 5.41 4.86 13.61
N ASN A 371 6.19 5.87 13.25
CA ASN A 371 5.72 7.02 12.50
C ASN A 371 6.11 6.87 11.02
N GLY A 372 5.20 7.22 10.11
CA GLY A 372 5.47 7.19 8.68
C GLY A 372 4.20 7.18 7.84
N VAL A 373 4.28 6.59 6.66
CA VAL A 373 3.22 6.58 5.64
C VAL A 373 3.04 5.16 5.11
N ILE A 374 1.79 4.77 4.90
CA ILE A 374 1.41 3.56 4.17
C ILE A 374 0.84 3.97 2.82
N PHE A 375 1.42 3.45 1.76
CA PHE A 375 0.93 3.64 0.39
C PHE A 375 0.16 2.39 -0.05
N HIS A 376 -1.17 2.49 -0.03
CA HIS A 376 -2.00 1.39 -0.52
C HIS A 376 -1.81 1.19 -2.02
N ASN A 377 -1.60 -0.03 -2.42
CA ASN A 377 -1.46 -0.40 -3.83
C ASN A 377 -2.78 -1.03 -4.32
N THR A 378 -3.62 -0.30 -5.07
CA THR A 378 -3.49 1.02 -5.67
C THR A 378 -4.72 1.90 -5.40
N LEU A 379 -4.73 3.14 -5.92
CA LEU A 379 -5.96 3.95 -5.88
C LEU A 379 -7.07 3.30 -6.73
N ALA A 380 -6.77 2.89 -7.99
CA ALA A 380 -7.81 2.52 -8.95
C ALA A 380 -7.41 1.42 -9.95
N SER A 381 -6.49 0.54 -9.58
CA SER A 381 -6.03 -0.52 -10.48
C SER A 381 -6.07 -1.88 -9.81
N SER A 382 -6.22 -2.94 -10.63
CA SER A 382 -6.32 -4.33 -10.19
C SER A 382 -7.45 -4.58 -9.17
N ASP A 383 -7.44 -5.77 -8.53
CA ASP A 383 -8.50 -6.15 -7.60
C ASP A 383 -8.30 -5.54 -6.21
N TYR A 384 -7.07 -5.23 -5.79
CA TYR A 384 -6.78 -4.57 -4.52
C TYR A 384 -7.03 -3.05 -4.53
N GLY A 385 -7.22 -2.40 -5.69
CA GLY A 385 -7.47 -0.95 -5.75
C GLY A 385 -8.70 -0.53 -4.93
N TRP A 386 -8.64 0.65 -4.30
CA TRP A 386 -9.80 1.19 -3.57
C TRP A 386 -10.98 1.54 -4.47
N LEU A 387 -10.70 1.87 -5.73
CA LEU A 387 -11.70 2.16 -6.75
C LEU A 387 -11.62 1.12 -7.86
N LYS A 388 -12.77 0.77 -8.45
CA LYS A 388 -12.80 -0.15 -9.58
C LYS A 388 -12.21 0.52 -10.82
N HIS A 389 -11.26 -0.16 -11.46
CA HIS A 389 -10.60 0.34 -12.68
C HIS A 389 -11.62 0.81 -13.73
N GLY A 390 -11.34 1.92 -14.39
CA GLY A 390 -12.09 2.52 -15.48
C GLY A 390 -13.43 3.15 -15.10
N THR A 391 -14.16 2.59 -14.14
CA THR A 391 -15.46 3.14 -13.67
C THR A 391 -15.33 3.98 -12.41
N PHE A 392 -14.23 3.79 -11.65
CA PHE A 392 -13.95 4.45 -10.38
C PHE A 392 -15.05 4.29 -9.32
N VAL A 393 -15.82 3.21 -9.38
CA VAL A 393 -16.79 2.87 -8.34
C VAL A 393 -16.05 2.50 -7.06
N PRO A 394 -16.36 3.14 -5.90
CA PRO A 394 -15.70 2.83 -4.63
C PRO A 394 -15.96 1.39 -4.18
N ARG A 395 -14.94 0.77 -3.65
CA ARG A 395 -14.99 -0.53 -2.98
C ARG A 395 -15.13 -0.35 -1.46
N PRO A 396 -15.48 -1.38 -0.69
CA PRO A 396 -15.62 -1.28 0.76
C PRO A 396 -14.42 -0.66 1.47
N SER A 397 -13.19 -1.03 1.11
CA SER A 397 -11.95 -0.51 1.69
C SER A 397 -11.79 1.02 1.50
N TYR A 398 -12.30 1.60 0.39
CA TYR A 398 -12.32 3.06 0.20
C TYR A 398 -13.08 3.78 1.32
N PHE A 399 -14.30 3.32 1.61
CA PHE A 399 -15.13 3.95 2.64
C PHE A 399 -14.58 3.73 4.05
N ALA A 400 -13.98 2.57 4.30
CA ALA A 400 -13.32 2.27 5.56
C ALA A 400 -12.15 3.21 5.83
N VAL A 401 -11.28 3.41 4.84
CA VAL A 401 -10.16 4.37 4.90
C VAL A 401 -10.67 5.81 5.01
N LEU A 402 -11.74 6.17 4.29
CA LEU A 402 -12.34 7.49 4.39
C LEU A 402 -12.85 7.78 5.81
N LEU A 403 -13.48 6.79 6.48
CA LEU A 403 -13.89 6.90 7.88
C LEU A 403 -12.68 7.02 8.81
N TRP A 404 -11.64 6.20 8.64
CA TRP A 404 -10.40 6.35 9.39
C TRP A 404 -9.88 7.79 9.33
N LYS A 405 -9.72 8.32 8.11
CA LYS A 405 -9.19 9.68 7.89
C LYS A 405 -10.09 10.79 8.44
N LYS A 406 -11.39 10.55 8.58
CA LYS A 406 -12.36 11.50 9.14
C LYS A 406 -12.46 11.44 10.67
N LEU A 407 -12.15 10.31 11.29
CA LEU A 407 -12.39 10.10 12.72
C LEU A 407 -11.12 10.01 13.55
N MET A 408 -10.08 9.31 13.06
CA MET A 408 -8.82 9.06 13.78
C MET A 408 -7.86 10.23 13.59
N GLY A 409 -7.50 10.88 14.71
CA GLY A 409 -6.58 12.01 14.72
C GLY A 409 -5.12 11.57 14.63
N ASP A 410 -4.22 12.56 14.62
CA ASP A 410 -2.81 12.34 14.34
C ASP A 410 -1.97 11.94 15.59
N THR A 411 -2.60 11.83 16.77
CA THR A 411 -1.96 11.34 18.00
C THR A 411 -2.47 9.95 18.35
N VAL A 412 -1.58 8.96 18.37
CA VAL A 412 -1.83 7.58 18.77
C VAL A 412 -1.82 7.49 20.30
N LEU A 413 -2.82 6.82 20.85
CA LEU A 413 -3.02 6.63 22.27
C LEU A 413 -2.95 5.13 22.63
N ALA A 414 -2.47 4.81 23.82
CA ALA A 414 -2.50 3.44 24.34
C ALA A 414 -3.94 3.05 24.65
N SER A 415 -4.52 2.13 23.86
CA SER A 415 -5.94 1.74 23.98
C SER A 415 -6.29 1.14 25.36
N GLY A 416 -5.31 0.61 26.08
CA GLY A 416 -5.50 -0.14 27.32
C GLY A 416 -5.94 -1.58 27.11
N GLU A 417 -6.22 -1.98 25.87
CA GLU A 417 -6.65 -3.33 25.49
C GLU A 417 -5.54 -4.05 24.73
N ALA A 418 -5.30 -5.30 25.09
CA ALA A 418 -4.39 -6.15 24.33
C ALA A 418 -5.05 -6.62 23.03
N ILE A 419 -4.30 -6.65 21.95
CA ILE A 419 -4.72 -7.31 20.70
C ILE A 419 -4.90 -8.80 20.97
N ARG A 420 -6.05 -9.34 20.62
CA ARG A 420 -6.42 -10.74 20.85
C ARG A 420 -7.53 -11.19 19.90
N PRO A 421 -7.74 -12.50 19.73
CA PRO A 421 -8.86 -13.01 18.92
C PRO A 421 -10.20 -12.37 19.31
N GLY A 422 -10.91 -11.84 18.34
CA GLY A 422 -12.18 -11.15 18.51
C GLY A 422 -12.07 -9.68 18.91
N ALA A 423 -10.88 -9.15 19.27
CA ALA A 423 -10.75 -7.77 19.71
C ALA A 423 -9.38 -7.16 19.35
N HIS A 424 -9.30 -6.51 18.20
CA HIS A 424 -8.20 -5.59 17.87
C HIS A 424 -8.66 -4.16 18.12
N VAL A 425 -7.98 -3.45 19.01
CA VAL A 425 -8.42 -2.13 19.50
C VAL A 425 -7.34 -1.09 19.33
N TYR A 426 -7.64 -0.05 18.56
CA TYR A 426 -6.77 1.09 18.29
C TYR A 426 -7.41 2.37 18.81
N ALA A 427 -6.61 3.30 19.33
CA ALA A 427 -7.08 4.55 19.90
C ALA A 427 -6.23 5.73 19.43
N HIS A 428 -6.88 6.79 19.01
CA HIS A 428 -6.28 8.04 18.58
C HIS A 428 -6.97 9.24 19.23
N SER A 429 -6.33 10.42 19.17
CA SER A 429 -7.05 11.66 19.35
C SER A 429 -8.18 11.78 18.32
N ARG A 430 -9.14 12.64 18.58
CA ARG A 430 -10.22 12.91 17.62
C ARG A 430 -9.69 13.76 16.45
N LYS A 431 -10.09 13.41 15.21
CA LYS A 431 -9.68 14.16 14.01
C LYS A 431 -10.29 15.57 13.93
N ASP A 432 -11.46 15.78 14.55
CA ASP A 432 -12.12 17.09 14.61
C ASP A 432 -11.46 18.08 15.59
N GLY A 433 -10.36 17.68 16.24
CA GLY A 433 -9.59 18.51 17.19
C GLY A 433 -10.27 18.75 18.53
N LYS A 434 -11.44 18.17 18.77
CA LYS A 434 -12.10 18.26 20.08
C LYS A 434 -11.43 17.34 21.08
N GLU A 435 -11.63 17.66 22.37
CA GLU A 435 -11.20 16.78 23.46
C GLU A 435 -11.95 15.44 23.41
N GLY A 436 -11.23 14.35 23.62
CA GLY A 436 -11.77 13.00 23.61
C GLY A 436 -10.92 12.02 22.83
N VAL A 437 -11.45 10.83 22.62
CA VAL A 437 -10.76 9.71 22.00
C VAL A 437 -11.61 9.15 20.85
N ALA A 438 -10.96 8.86 19.73
CA ALA A 438 -11.52 8.05 18.67
C ALA A 438 -10.93 6.64 18.75
N TYR A 439 -11.78 5.64 18.84
CA TYR A 439 -11.41 4.23 18.86
C TYR A 439 -11.82 3.54 17.58
N LEU A 440 -11.06 2.53 17.19
CA LEU A 440 -11.46 1.49 16.26
C LEU A 440 -11.41 0.15 16.99
N VAL A 441 -12.50 -0.59 16.95
CA VAL A 441 -12.59 -1.98 17.41
C VAL A 441 -12.88 -2.88 16.21
N ILE A 442 -12.00 -3.83 15.95
CA ILE A 442 -12.16 -4.85 14.90
C ILE A 442 -12.47 -6.18 15.59
N ASN A 443 -13.62 -6.74 15.27
CA ASN A 443 -13.97 -8.08 15.73
C ASN A 443 -13.50 -9.13 14.70
N THR A 444 -12.45 -9.84 15.04
CA THR A 444 -11.83 -10.88 14.18
C THR A 444 -12.54 -12.24 14.23
N SER A 445 -13.60 -12.38 15.03
CA SER A 445 -14.40 -13.61 15.07
C SER A 445 -15.33 -13.72 13.87
N TRP A 446 -15.47 -14.92 13.33
CA TRP A 446 -16.44 -15.24 12.29
C TRP A 446 -17.88 -15.41 12.81
N THR A 447 -18.06 -15.68 14.11
CA THR A 447 -19.33 -16.17 14.65
C THR A 447 -19.80 -15.47 15.92
N GLU A 448 -18.88 -14.94 16.74
CA GLU A 448 -19.20 -14.35 18.03
C GLU A 448 -19.12 -12.81 17.95
N ALA A 449 -20.08 -12.13 18.54
CA ALA A 449 -20.02 -10.68 18.70
C ALA A 449 -19.04 -10.30 19.81
N THR A 450 -18.45 -9.12 19.71
CA THR A 450 -17.60 -8.52 20.75
C THR A 450 -18.38 -7.41 21.45
N THR A 451 -18.52 -7.53 22.77
CA THR A 451 -19.21 -6.53 23.59
C THR A 451 -18.27 -5.38 23.94
N VAL A 452 -18.63 -4.14 23.64
CA VAL A 452 -17.86 -2.94 23.98
C VAL A 452 -18.59 -2.15 25.07
N GLU A 453 -17.95 -1.97 26.23
CA GLU A 453 -18.45 -1.15 27.32
C GLU A 453 -17.98 0.30 27.14
N LEU A 454 -18.93 1.23 27.02
CA LEU A 454 -18.69 2.66 26.86
C LEU A 454 -18.61 3.38 28.18
N PRO A 455 -17.60 4.24 28.45
CA PRO A 455 -17.51 5.03 29.69
C PRO A 455 -18.51 6.20 29.74
N LYS A 456 -19.00 6.62 28.57
CA LYS A 456 -20.03 7.66 28.36
C LYS A 456 -20.67 7.46 26.99
N ALA A 457 -21.66 8.29 26.65
CA ALA A 457 -22.22 8.31 25.32
C ALA A 457 -21.13 8.57 24.24
N ALA A 458 -21.18 7.82 23.14
CA ALA A 458 -20.26 7.90 22.01
C ALA A 458 -21.03 7.97 20.70
N GLU A 459 -20.42 8.61 19.69
CA GLU A 459 -20.85 8.48 18.30
C GLU A 459 -20.27 7.17 17.74
N VAL A 460 -21.13 6.26 17.31
CA VAL A 460 -20.79 4.90 16.87
C VAL A 460 -20.96 4.77 15.36
N TYR A 461 -19.93 4.25 14.68
CA TYR A 461 -19.87 4.04 13.25
C TYR A 461 -19.56 2.55 12.98
N ALA A 462 -20.60 1.73 12.86
CA ALA A 462 -20.47 0.29 12.69
C ALA A 462 -20.44 -0.09 11.21
N LEU A 463 -19.29 -0.63 10.76
CA LEU A 463 -19.09 -1.16 9.41
C LEU A 463 -19.29 -2.67 9.39
N THR A 464 -20.10 -3.15 8.46
CA THR A 464 -20.35 -4.58 8.23
C THR A 464 -20.49 -4.88 6.74
N GLY A 465 -20.25 -6.13 6.35
CA GLY A 465 -20.58 -6.59 5.00
C GLY A 465 -22.08 -6.57 4.76
N ASN A 466 -22.50 -6.28 3.54
CA ASN A 466 -23.91 -6.29 3.16
C ASN A 466 -24.39 -7.75 2.98
N GLY A 467 -24.81 -8.36 4.07
CA GLY A 467 -25.34 -9.73 4.13
C GLY A 467 -24.29 -10.85 4.05
N LYS A 468 -23.06 -10.58 3.65
CA LYS A 468 -21.94 -11.55 3.61
C LYS A 468 -20.58 -10.86 3.67
N MET A 469 -19.53 -11.54 4.13
CA MET A 469 -18.17 -11.00 4.19
C MET A 469 -17.59 -10.69 2.80
N ARG A 470 -17.82 -11.53 1.80
CA ARG A 470 -17.43 -11.26 0.39
C ARG A 470 -18.44 -10.35 -0.35
N SER A 471 -19.10 -9.43 0.35
CA SER A 471 -19.95 -8.42 -0.28
C SER A 471 -19.11 -7.34 -0.93
N ARG A 472 -19.46 -6.93 -2.15
CA ARG A 472 -18.82 -5.80 -2.88
C ARG A 472 -19.30 -4.44 -2.40
N THR A 473 -20.29 -4.42 -1.53
CA THR A 473 -20.78 -3.23 -0.83
C THR A 473 -20.73 -3.46 0.67
N MET A 474 -20.78 -2.40 1.45
CA MET A 474 -20.82 -2.49 2.91
C MET A 474 -21.86 -1.56 3.50
N LEU A 475 -22.20 -1.83 4.74
CA LEU A 475 -23.14 -1.04 5.52
C LEU A 475 -22.40 -0.20 6.56
N LEU A 476 -22.85 1.05 6.74
CA LEU A 476 -22.56 1.90 7.90
C LEU A 476 -23.86 2.03 8.72
N ASN A 477 -23.83 1.54 9.95
CA ASN A 477 -25.00 1.53 10.83
C ASN A 477 -26.28 0.97 10.16
N GLY A 478 -26.09 -0.11 9.36
CA GLY A 478 -27.17 -0.78 8.63
C GLY A 478 -27.60 -0.10 7.33
N LYS A 479 -27.01 1.04 6.95
CA LYS A 479 -27.28 1.73 5.65
C LYS A 479 -26.17 1.43 4.67
N GLU A 480 -26.53 1.09 3.43
CA GLU A 480 -25.57 0.78 2.38
C GLU A 480 -24.80 2.03 1.94
N LEU A 481 -23.46 1.90 1.84
CA LEU A 481 -22.57 2.94 1.35
C LEU A 481 -22.40 2.83 -0.16
N VAL A 482 -23.14 3.66 -0.88
CA VAL A 482 -23.07 3.81 -2.35
C VAL A 482 -23.08 5.28 -2.71
N LEU A 483 -22.44 5.63 -3.84
CA LEU A 483 -22.48 7.01 -4.34
C LEU A 483 -23.89 7.41 -4.72
N GLY A 484 -24.26 8.64 -4.40
CA GLY A 484 -25.49 9.28 -4.86
C GLY A 484 -25.44 9.67 -6.35
N GLU A 485 -26.50 10.31 -6.83
CA GLU A 485 -26.49 10.98 -8.13
C GLU A 485 -25.35 12.02 -8.16
N ASN A 486 -24.69 12.19 -9.30
CA ASN A 486 -23.51 13.09 -9.43
C ASN A 486 -22.33 12.74 -8.48
N ASP A 487 -22.17 11.46 -8.15
CA ASP A 487 -21.06 10.95 -7.35
C ASP A 487 -20.97 11.55 -5.93
N GLU A 488 -22.09 11.91 -5.31
CA GLU A 488 -22.08 12.35 -3.93
C GLU A 488 -21.67 11.20 -2.99
N ILE A 489 -20.74 11.52 -2.08
CA ILE A 489 -20.40 10.61 -0.99
C ILE A 489 -21.63 10.45 -0.07
N PRO A 490 -22.03 9.22 0.27
CA PRO A 490 -23.11 9.01 1.22
C PRO A 490 -22.78 9.64 2.58
N ALA A 491 -23.83 10.05 3.30
CA ALA A 491 -23.64 10.59 4.65
C ALA A 491 -22.95 9.56 5.56
N LEU A 492 -21.77 9.93 6.06
CA LEU A 492 -20.99 9.11 7.01
C LEU A 492 -21.30 9.60 8.43
N GLU A 493 -22.49 9.28 8.91
CA GLU A 493 -23.01 9.74 10.20
C GLU A 493 -22.93 8.64 11.26
N GLY A 494 -22.46 9.01 12.45
CA GLY A 494 -22.53 8.17 13.64
C GLY A 494 -23.93 8.11 14.24
N VAL A 495 -24.13 7.13 15.08
CA VAL A 495 -25.33 7.01 15.92
C VAL A 495 -24.90 7.14 17.38
N THR A 496 -25.50 8.06 18.11
CA THR A 496 -25.19 8.21 19.53
C THR A 496 -25.68 6.99 20.31
N MET A 497 -24.77 6.32 21.01
CA MET A 497 -25.04 5.14 21.84
C MET A 497 -24.39 5.30 23.22
N GLU A 498 -24.93 4.61 24.23
CA GLU A 498 -24.38 4.57 25.59
C GLU A 498 -24.51 3.17 26.21
N GLY A 499 -23.75 2.90 27.24
CA GLY A 499 -23.74 1.61 27.93
C GLY A 499 -22.93 0.57 27.20
N THR A 500 -23.53 -0.48 26.66
CA THR A 500 -22.86 -1.55 25.92
C THR A 500 -23.27 -1.54 24.45
N VAL A 501 -22.30 -1.79 23.57
CA VAL A 501 -22.49 -1.88 22.10
C VAL A 501 -21.89 -3.20 21.62
N GLU A 502 -22.62 -3.92 20.78
CA GLU A 502 -22.14 -5.15 20.16
C GLU A 502 -21.46 -4.84 18.81
N VAL A 503 -20.20 -5.27 18.66
CA VAL A 503 -19.50 -5.30 17.36
C VAL A 503 -19.76 -6.66 16.73
N ALA A 504 -20.45 -6.66 15.60
CA ALA A 504 -20.83 -7.88 14.90
C ALA A 504 -19.60 -8.75 14.50
N PRO A 505 -19.76 -10.06 14.29
CA PRO A 505 -18.70 -10.91 13.74
C PRO A 505 -18.12 -10.33 12.44
N GLY A 506 -16.80 -10.22 12.36
CA GLY A 506 -16.10 -9.57 11.24
C GLY A 506 -16.37 -8.07 11.09
N GLY A 507 -17.04 -7.44 12.06
CA GLY A 507 -17.36 -6.01 12.05
C GLY A 507 -16.17 -5.13 12.45
N CYS A 508 -16.11 -3.92 11.87
CA CYS A 508 -15.18 -2.87 12.25
C CYS A 508 -15.99 -1.67 12.74
N THR A 509 -15.83 -1.27 14.00
CA THR A 509 -16.64 -0.19 14.58
C THR A 509 -15.77 0.91 15.14
N PHE A 510 -16.02 2.15 14.68
CA PHE A 510 -15.41 3.32 15.29
C PHE A 510 -16.31 3.88 16.40
N PHE A 511 -15.67 4.35 17.48
CA PHE A 511 -16.32 5.00 18.61
C PHE A 511 -15.65 6.35 18.84
N VAL A 512 -16.41 7.43 18.80
CA VAL A 512 -15.90 8.79 19.06
C VAL A 512 -16.47 9.26 20.40
N LEU A 513 -15.60 9.33 21.41
CA LEU A 513 -15.90 9.70 22.79
C LEU A 513 -15.65 11.18 23.06
#